data_aa10882b40fea797e90af38454088fa8
#
_entry.id   aa10882b40fea797e90af38454088fa8
#
_cell.length_a   1.000
_cell.length_b   1.000
_cell.length_c   1.000
_cell.angle_alpha   90.00
_cell.angle_beta   90.00
_cell.angle_gamma   90.00
#
_symmetry.space_group_name_H-M   'P 1'
#
loop_
_entity.id
_entity.type
_entity.pdbx_description
1 polymer ?
#
loop_
_entity_poly.entity_id
_entity_poly.type
_entity_poly.pdbx_seq_one_letter_code
_entity_poly.pdbx_strand_id
1 'polypeptide(L)'
;MNAIEALGALAQETRLETFRTLVRAHSPNAEEAGLAAGGLAAQLGVAAPTLSFHLKELTRAGLVSARRDGRSIIYTANLGGMRALADYLLEDCCQGACAPSLEETET
;
A
#
# COMPACT_ATOMS: atom_id res chain seq x y z
N MET A 1 11.05 -7.15 0.40
CA MET A 1 10.57 -6.10 -0.53
C MET A 1 11.76 -5.41 -1.18
N ASN A 2 11.66 -5.16 -2.45
CA ASN A 2 12.68 -4.41 -3.19
C ASN A 2 12.27 -2.94 -3.22
N ALA A 3 13.10 -2.07 -2.65
CA ALA A 3 12.74 -0.64 -2.53
C ALA A 3 12.56 0.03 -3.88
N ILE A 4 13.39 -0.31 -4.86
CA ILE A 4 13.29 0.30 -6.19
C ILE A 4 11.97 -0.11 -6.84
N GLU A 5 11.59 -1.38 -6.75
CA GLU A 5 10.32 -1.84 -7.30
C GLU A 5 9.14 -1.18 -6.61
N ALA A 6 9.21 -1.04 -5.29
CA ALA A 6 8.12 -0.42 -4.54
C ALA A 6 7.95 1.05 -4.93
N LEU A 7 9.04 1.78 -4.99
CA LEU A 7 8.99 3.19 -5.38
C LEU A 7 8.53 3.33 -6.82
N GLY A 8 8.99 2.44 -7.71
CA GLY A 8 8.54 2.48 -9.10
C GLY A 8 7.06 2.19 -9.25
N ALA A 9 6.55 1.25 -8.45
CA ALA A 9 5.13 0.94 -8.50
C ALA A 9 4.29 2.12 -8.05
N LEU A 10 4.78 2.92 -7.10
CA LEU A 10 4.06 4.09 -6.61
C LEU A 10 4.24 5.33 -7.48
N ALA A 11 5.16 5.29 -8.42
CA ALA A 11 5.50 6.47 -9.21
C ALA A 11 4.59 6.69 -10.42
N GLN A 12 3.33 6.27 -10.29
CA GLN A 12 2.32 6.48 -11.31
C GLN A 12 1.07 6.94 -10.58
N GLU A 13 0.46 8.00 -11.07
CA GLU A 13 -0.60 8.70 -10.34
C GLU A 13 -1.74 7.78 -9.91
N THR A 14 -2.26 6.99 -10.84
CA THR A 14 -3.40 6.11 -10.51
C THR A 14 -3.00 5.04 -9.50
N ARG A 15 -1.78 4.52 -9.61
CA ARG A 15 -1.31 3.51 -8.66
C ARG A 15 -1.16 4.08 -7.26
N LEU A 16 -0.64 5.29 -7.17
CA LEU A 16 -0.50 5.94 -5.88
C LEU A 16 -1.88 6.17 -5.25
N GLU A 17 -2.85 6.63 -6.04
CA GLU A 17 -4.21 6.82 -5.56
C GLU A 17 -4.84 5.49 -5.14
N THR A 18 -4.60 4.43 -5.91
CA THR A 18 -5.10 3.11 -5.56
C THR A 18 -4.56 2.67 -4.21
N PHE A 19 -3.26 2.79 -4.04
CA PHE A 19 -2.62 2.41 -2.79
C PHE A 19 -3.15 3.23 -1.62
N ARG A 20 -3.27 4.54 -1.78
CA ARG A 20 -3.75 5.40 -0.71
C ARG A 20 -5.21 5.12 -0.35
N THR A 21 -6.03 4.79 -1.35
CA THR A 21 -7.41 4.39 -1.09
C THR A 21 -7.45 3.13 -0.23
N LEU A 22 -6.57 2.17 -0.52
CA LEU A 22 -6.50 0.96 0.28
C LEU A 22 -5.96 1.22 1.68
N VAL A 23 -5.05 2.18 1.83
CA VAL A 23 -4.58 2.56 3.15
C VAL A 23 -5.75 3.11 3.98
N ARG A 24 -6.58 3.94 3.38
CA ARG A 24 -7.74 4.50 4.07
C ARG A 24 -8.79 3.44 4.41
N ALA A 25 -8.82 2.34 3.68
CA ALA A 25 -9.75 1.25 3.92
C ALA A 25 -9.17 0.19 4.86
N HIS A 26 -7.99 0.42 5.39
CA HIS A 26 -7.39 -0.53 6.32
C HIS A 26 -8.17 -0.59 7.62
N SER A 27 -8.23 -1.78 8.21
CA SER A 27 -8.89 -2.00 9.48
C SER A 27 -8.03 -2.94 10.32
N PRO A 28 -7.96 -2.74 11.65
CA PRO A 28 -7.27 -3.70 12.51
C PRO A 28 -7.91 -5.09 12.47
N ASN A 29 -9.20 -5.15 12.13
CA ASN A 29 -9.87 -6.43 11.96
C ASN A 29 -9.63 -6.91 10.54
N ALA A 30 -8.83 -7.97 10.39
CA ALA A 30 -8.43 -8.48 9.10
C ALA A 30 -9.61 -8.82 8.20
N GLU A 31 -10.73 -9.26 8.80
CA GLU A 31 -11.89 -9.65 8.02
C GLU A 31 -12.62 -8.45 7.42
N GLU A 32 -12.41 -7.28 7.98
CA GLU A 32 -13.06 -6.06 7.52
C GLU A 32 -12.14 -5.19 6.69
N ALA A 33 -10.88 -5.54 6.62
CA ALA A 33 -9.91 -4.71 5.92
C ALA A 33 -10.00 -4.93 4.41
N GLY A 34 -9.86 -3.86 3.67
CA GLY A 34 -9.67 -3.95 2.23
C GLY A 34 -10.92 -3.73 1.41
N LEU A 35 -10.74 -3.78 0.11
CA LEU A 35 -11.80 -3.52 -0.86
C LEU A 35 -11.70 -4.54 -2.00
N ALA A 36 -12.85 -4.94 -2.51
CA ALA A 36 -12.90 -5.73 -3.74
C ALA A 36 -12.56 -4.84 -4.93
N ALA A 37 -12.03 -5.46 -5.99
CA ALA A 37 -11.60 -4.70 -7.15
C ALA A 37 -12.73 -3.88 -7.77
N GLY A 38 -13.95 -4.42 -7.81
CA GLY A 38 -15.09 -3.71 -8.38
C GLY A 38 -15.40 -2.42 -7.64
N GLY A 39 -15.45 -2.50 -6.31
CA GLY A 39 -15.72 -1.33 -5.50
C GLY A 39 -14.61 -0.31 -5.60
N LEU A 40 -13.37 -0.80 -5.64
CA LEU A 40 -12.21 0.07 -5.75
C LEU A 40 -12.21 0.80 -7.10
N ALA A 41 -12.52 0.08 -8.19
CA ALA A 41 -12.60 0.69 -9.51
C ALA A 41 -13.66 1.79 -9.55
N ALA A 42 -14.81 1.53 -8.92
CA ALA A 42 -15.88 2.51 -8.87
C ALA A 42 -15.45 3.76 -8.12
N GLN A 43 -14.78 3.59 -6.98
CA GLN A 43 -14.30 4.72 -6.20
C GLN A 43 -13.29 5.57 -6.97
N LEU A 44 -12.43 4.91 -7.73
CA LEU A 44 -11.36 5.61 -8.44
C LEU A 44 -11.79 6.12 -9.81
N GLY A 45 -12.94 5.68 -10.30
CA GLY A 45 -13.38 6.06 -11.63
C GLY A 45 -12.50 5.47 -12.72
N VAL A 46 -11.98 4.26 -12.51
CA VAL A 46 -11.04 3.61 -13.42
C VAL A 46 -11.67 2.36 -13.96
N ALA A 47 -11.40 2.05 -15.24
CA ALA A 47 -11.90 0.83 -15.86
C ALA A 47 -11.32 -0.40 -15.15
N ALA A 48 -12.13 -1.44 -15.03
CA ALA A 48 -11.72 -2.64 -14.30
C ALA A 48 -10.43 -3.28 -14.82
N PRO A 49 -10.23 -3.43 -16.15
CA PRO A 49 -8.98 -4.01 -16.62
C PRO A 49 -7.75 -3.16 -16.28
N THR A 50 -7.90 -1.84 -16.33
CA THR A 50 -6.82 -0.92 -15.98
C THR A 50 -6.46 -1.06 -14.51
N LEU A 51 -7.49 -1.13 -13.66
CA LEU A 51 -7.24 -1.27 -12.23
C LEU A 51 -6.60 -2.61 -11.93
N SER A 52 -7.04 -3.68 -12.59
CA SER A 52 -6.46 -5.00 -12.38
C SER A 52 -4.95 -4.98 -12.65
N PHE A 53 -4.54 -4.29 -13.70
CA PHE A 53 -3.13 -4.16 -14.00
C PHE A 53 -2.39 -3.43 -12.88
N HIS A 54 -2.95 -2.33 -12.41
CA HIS A 54 -2.33 -1.56 -11.32
C HIS A 54 -2.23 -2.38 -10.03
N LEU A 55 -3.29 -3.12 -9.70
CA LEU A 55 -3.28 -3.96 -8.50
C LEU A 55 -2.24 -5.06 -8.62
N LYS A 56 -2.07 -5.61 -9.82
CA LYS A 56 -1.07 -6.64 -10.04
C LYS A 56 0.33 -6.09 -9.80
N GLU A 57 0.61 -4.88 -10.30
CA GLU A 57 1.92 -4.27 -10.11
C GLU A 57 2.17 -3.93 -8.64
N LEU A 58 1.16 -3.44 -7.94
CA LEU A 58 1.31 -3.14 -6.51
C LEU A 58 1.52 -4.41 -5.70
N THR A 59 0.82 -5.49 -6.07
CA THR A 59 0.97 -6.77 -5.38
C THR A 59 2.37 -7.34 -5.62
N ARG A 60 2.85 -7.25 -6.85
CA ARG A 60 4.18 -7.74 -7.19
C ARG A 60 5.25 -6.97 -6.40
N ALA A 61 5.04 -5.68 -6.19
CA ALA A 61 6.00 -4.86 -5.46
C ALA A 61 5.93 -5.05 -3.95
N GLY A 62 4.96 -5.82 -3.46
CA GLY A 62 4.85 -6.08 -2.02
C GLY A 62 4.09 -5.02 -1.25
N LEU A 63 3.40 -4.11 -1.95
CA LEU A 63 2.69 -3.01 -1.29
C LEU A 63 1.22 -3.32 -1.06
N VAL A 64 0.68 -4.32 -1.74
CA VAL A 64 -0.71 -4.72 -1.64
C VAL A 64 -0.76 -6.23 -1.48
N SER A 65 -1.70 -6.70 -0.68
CA SER A 65 -1.97 -8.12 -0.52
C SER A 65 -3.37 -8.43 -1.02
N ALA A 66 -3.58 -9.65 -1.47
CA ALA A 66 -4.88 -10.07 -1.96
C ALA A 66 -5.31 -11.32 -1.18
N ARG A 67 -6.59 -11.39 -0.85
CA ARG A 67 -7.14 -12.59 -0.25
C ARG A 67 -8.46 -12.94 -0.92
N ARG A 68 -8.77 -14.21 -0.93
CA ARG A 68 -10.04 -14.65 -1.49
C ARG A 68 -11.13 -14.57 -0.43
N ASP A 69 -12.27 -14.06 -0.83
CA ASP A 69 -13.45 -14.00 0.04
C ASP A 69 -14.64 -14.44 -0.80
N GLY A 70 -14.96 -15.73 -0.73
CA GLY A 70 -15.98 -16.29 -1.59
C GLY A 70 -15.56 -16.23 -3.05
N ARG A 71 -16.33 -15.53 -3.87
CA ARG A 71 -16.02 -15.35 -5.28
C ARG A 71 -15.22 -14.09 -5.57
N SER A 72 -14.99 -13.31 -4.52
CA SER A 72 -14.30 -12.04 -4.69
C SER A 72 -12.86 -12.14 -4.23
N ILE A 73 -12.03 -11.25 -4.77
CA ILE A 73 -10.68 -11.05 -4.28
C ILE A 73 -10.69 -9.71 -3.57
N ILE A 74 -10.23 -9.70 -2.34
CA ILE A 74 -10.17 -8.48 -1.52
C ILE A 74 -8.72 -8.03 -1.47
N TYR A 75 -8.49 -6.78 -1.77
CA TYR A 75 -7.14 -6.19 -1.77
C TYR A 75 -6.96 -5.32 -0.55
N THR A 76 -5.81 -5.43 0.10
CA THR A 76 -5.48 -4.64 1.29
C THR A 76 -4.11 -4.03 1.12
N ALA A 77 -3.93 -2.84 1.69
CA ALA A 77 -2.61 -2.23 1.75
C ALA A 77 -1.73 -3.04 2.69
N ASN A 78 -0.52 -3.32 2.27
CA ASN A 78 0.46 -4.01 3.11
C ASN A 78 1.20 -2.96 3.91
N LEU A 79 0.65 -2.60 5.08
CA LEU A 79 1.23 -1.54 5.89
C LEU A 79 2.61 -1.92 6.40
N GLY A 80 2.82 -3.20 6.69
CA GLY A 80 4.15 -3.67 7.09
C GLY A 80 5.18 -3.44 6.02
N GLY A 81 4.82 -3.69 4.75
CA GLY A 81 5.71 -3.45 3.64
C GLY A 81 6.02 -1.98 3.46
N MET A 82 4.99 -1.11 3.59
CA MET A 82 5.21 0.32 3.47
C MET A 82 6.06 0.83 4.63
N ARG A 83 5.82 0.33 5.84
CA ARG A 83 6.64 0.74 6.99
C ARG A 83 8.09 0.34 6.79
N ALA A 84 8.33 -0.86 6.25
CA ALA A 84 9.69 -1.30 5.97
C ALA A 84 10.37 -0.39 4.95
N LEU A 85 9.63 0.05 3.94
CA LEU A 85 10.17 0.97 2.94
C LEU A 85 10.51 2.31 3.58
N ALA A 86 9.60 2.85 4.39
CA ALA A 86 9.84 4.13 5.07
C ALA A 86 11.04 4.04 5.99
N ASP A 87 11.15 2.94 6.73
CA ASP A 87 12.28 2.73 7.64
C ASP A 87 13.59 2.66 6.87
N TYR A 88 13.58 1.97 5.73
CA TYR A 88 14.77 1.88 4.90
C TYR A 88 15.19 3.25 4.37
N LEU A 89 14.22 4.06 3.92
CA LEU A 89 14.53 5.38 3.38
C LEU A 89 15.07 6.32 4.44
N LEU A 90 14.70 6.11 5.70
CA LEU A 90 15.15 6.94 6.80
C LEU A 90 16.33 6.34 7.55
N GLU A 91 16.79 5.17 7.12
CA GLU A 91 17.90 4.47 7.76
C GLU A 91 19.11 5.40 7.80
N ASP A 92 19.77 5.40 8.92
CA ASP A 92 20.97 6.24 9.14
C ASP A 92 20.67 7.75 9.08
N CYS A 93 19.41 8.11 9.29
CA CYS A 93 19.05 9.52 9.37
C CYS A 93 19.93 10.20 10.42
N CYS A 94 20.51 11.32 10.05
CA CYS A 94 21.42 12.06 10.93
C CYS A 94 22.54 11.18 11.48
N GLN A 95 22.94 10.21 10.71
CA GLN A 95 23.98 9.24 11.11
C GLN A 95 23.58 8.54 12.41
N GLY A 96 22.26 8.31 12.56
CA GLY A 96 21.74 7.64 13.75
C GLY A 96 21.42 8.56 14.90
N ALA A 97 21.73 9.83 14.77
CA ALA A 97 21.51 10.76 15.87
C ALA A 97 20.08 11.22 16.00
N CYS A 98 19.30 11.22 14.92
CA CYS A 98 17.91 11.63 15.03
C CYS A 98 17.01 10.41 15.05
N ALA A 99 17.29 9.55 16.00
CA ALA A 99 16.46 8.38 16.18
C ALA A 99 15.02 8.84 16.32
N PRO A 100 14.12 8.10 15.74
CA PRO A 100 12.72 8.49 15.71
C PRO A 100 12.17 8.48 17.11
N SER A 101 12.14 9.44 17.57
CA SER A 101 11.62 9.45 18.87
C SER A 101 10.14 9.74 18.78
N LEU A 102 10.35 9.68 18.07
CA LEU A 102 9.54 9.97 17.87
C LEU A 102 8.95 10.17 18.53
N GLU A 103 9.36 10.29 19.07
CA GLU A 103 9.04 10.58 19.64
C GLU A 103 8.76 11.45 19.78
N GLU A 104 8.79 11.92 19.56
CA GLU A 104 8.66 12.55 19.50
C GLU A 104 8.03 12.88 19.05
N THR A 105 7.60 12.95 18.95
CA THR A 105 7.16 13.14 18.48
C THR A 105 6.43 13.42 18.21
N GLU A 106 6.46 13.63 18.19
CA GLU A 106 6.16 13.67 17.94
C GLU A 106 5.69 13.68 17.67
N THR A 107 5.51 13.99 17.72
CA THR A 107 5.36 13.76 17.52
C THR A 107 4.88 13.74 17.46
#